data_339ca9baa58c621e88f4a53f2830c9e4
#
_entry.id   339ca9baa58c621e88f4a53f2830c9e4
#
_cell.length_a   1.000
_cell.length_b   1.000
_cell.length_c   1.000
_cell.angle_alpha   90.00
_cell.angle_beta   90.00
_cell.angle_gamma   90.00
#
_symmetry.space_group_name_H-M   'P 1'
#
loop_
_entity.id
_entity.type
_entity.pdbx_description
1 polymer ?
#
loop_
_entity_poly.entity_id
_entity_poly.type
_entity_poly.pdbx_seq_one_letter_code
_entity_poly.pdbx_strand_id
1 'polypeptide(L)'
;MSRPADDEAARVGGAVAGVVERVFATVAAVREAALRPLAREGFATGAPVLADDVPDLLLERGQLAVGLGLVVAPRPERRLPLRLEWWQLDQGDSRLRTLEPDLRPTSMGYYDYTSSAWFEVPRRTGRRHVVGPYVDVHGTGRYLLTLTEPVEVDGEFVGVVGADVPVRRFETHLLHGLGRPPAPFLLLNDEDRVVLSTDPRRLVGELLPPGTPASGAVEVPGTPWRLLVAEGADAAR
;
A
#
# COMPACT_ATOMS: atom_id res chain seq x y z
N MET A 1 13.61 18.58 -27.69
CA MET A 1 12.98 17.32 -28.13
C MET A 1 13.26 16.30 -27.02
N SER A 2 12.22 15.83 -26.33
CA SER A 2 12.37 14.75 -25.34
C SER A 2 12.89 13.48 -26.00
N ARG A 3 13.71 12.71 -25.28
CA ARG A 3 14.17 11.40 -25.78
C ARG A 3 12.99 10.42 -25.72
N PRO A 4 12.85 9.46 -26.65
CA PRO A 4 11.77 8.47 -26.62
C PRO A 4 11.67 7.70 -25.29
N ALA A 5 12.80 7.50 -24.60
CA ALA A 5 12.83 6.87 -23.28
C ALA A 5 12.19 7.75 -22.19
N ASP A 6 12.32 9.08 -22.28
CA ASP A 6 11.72 10.02 -21.31
C ASP A 6 10.18 10.03 -21.45
N ASP A 7 9.67 9.99 -22.70
CA ASP A 7 8.24 9.94 -22.96
C ASP A 7 7.63 8.61 -22.47
N GLU A 8 8.35 7.49 -22.65
CA GLU A 8 7.91 6.19 -22.14
C GLU A 8 7.95 6.12 -20.62
N ALA A 9 9.00 6.65 -19.99
CA ALA A 9 9.09 6.73 -18.53
C ALA A 9 7.94 7.57 -17.94
N ALA A 10 7.60 8.69 -18.57
CA ALA A 10 6.47 9.52 -18.17
C ALA A 10 5.14 8.77 -18.31
N ARG A 11 4.94 8.02 -19.40
CA ARG A 11 3.74 7.21 -19.65
C ARG A 11 3.58 6.10 -18.60
N VAL A 12 4.64 5.33 -18.36
CA VAL A 12 4.62 4.24 -17.36
C VAL A 12 4.47 4.81 -15.95
N GLY A 13 5.23 5.85 -15.61
CA GLY A 13 5.13 6.52 -14.30
C GLY A 13 3.73 7.08 -14.03
N GLY A 14 3.11 7.69 -15.03
CA GLY A 14 1.73 8.17 -14.96
C GLY A 14 0.72 7.03 -14.75
N ALA A 15 0.91 5.90 -15.43
CA ALA A 15 0.05 4.73 -15.25
C ALA A 15 0.20 4.13 -13.84
N VAL A 16 1.43 4.01 -13.32
CA VAL A 16 1.70 3.56 -11.94
C VAL A 16 1.02 4.49 -10.94
N ALA A 17 1.22 5.81 -11.08
CA ALA A 17 0.59 6.80 -10.21
C ALA A 17 -0.94 6.69 -10.26
N GLY A 18 -1.53 6.49 -11.44
CA GLY A 18 -2.98 6.31 -11.60
C GLY A 18 -3.53 5.07 -10.88
N VAL A 19 -2.79 3.96 -10.86
CA VAL A 19 -3.19 2.77 -10.08
C VAL A 19 -3.10 3.03 -8.59
N VAL A 20 -2.03 3.68 -8.14
CA VAL A 20 -1.83 4.06 -6.73
C VAL A 20 -2.93 5.02 -6.26
N GLU A 21 -3.26 6.03 -7.05
CA GLU A 21 -4.35 6.98 -6.73
C GLU A 21 -5.72 6.30 -6.63
N ARG A 22 -5.99 5.31 -7.47
CA ARG A 22 -7.21 4.50 -7.37
C ARG A 22 -7.31 3.77 -6.02
N VAL A 23 -6.20 3.19 -5.53
CA VAL A 23 -6.20 2.54 -4.23
C VAL A 23 -6.37 3.58 -3.11
N PHE A 24 -5.70 4.73 -3.19
CA PHE A 24 -5.87 5.80 -2.22
C PHE A 24 -7.28 6.39 -2.22
N ALA A 25 -7.98 6.40 -3.33
CA ALA A 25 -9.40 6.78 -3.35
C ALA A 25 -10.26 5.84 -2.49
N THR A 26 -9.98 4.53 -2.52
CA THR A 26 -10.63 3.57 -1.61
C THR A 26 -10.22 3.81 -0.15
N VAL A 27 -8.93 4.04 0.12
CA VAL A 27 -8.44 4.35 1.48
C VAL A 27 -9.10 5.62 2.01
N ALA A 28 -9.28 6.65 1.18
CA ALA A 28 -9.97 7.87 1.55
C ALA A 28 -11.45 7.63 1.92
N ALA A 29 -12.15 6.73 1.20
CA ALA A 29 -13.52 6.34 1.54
C ALA A 29 -13.57 5.64 2.92
N VAL A 30 -12.61 4.76 3.21
CA VAL A 30 -12.47 4.14 4.55
C VAL A 30 -12.20 5.21 5.62
N ARG A 31 -11.37 6.21 5.32
CA ARG A 31 -11.10 7.32 6.25
C ARG A 31 -12.35 8.12 6.56
N GLU A 32 -13.14 8.46 5.56
CA GLU A 32 -14.41 9.16 5.75
C GLU A 32 -15.39 8.34 6.59
N ALA A 33 -15.49 7.03 6.33
CA ALA A 33 -16.29 6.11 7.12
C ALA A 33 -15.84 6.09 8.59
N ALA A 34 -14.52 6.02 8.85
CA ALA A 34 -13.95 6.02 10.19
C ALA A 34 -14.17 7.35 10.94
N LEU A 35 -14.05 8.49 10.26
CA LEU A 35 -14.20 9.81 10.88
C LEU A 35 -15.63 10.10 11.35
N ARG A 36 -16.66 9.56 10.69
CA ARG A 36 -18.06 9.80 11.08
C ARG A 36 -18.38 9.39 12.53
N PRO A 37 -18.12 8.13 12.95
CA PRO A 37 -18.35 7.72 14.34
C PRO A 37 -17.29 8.30 15.30
N LEU A 38 -16.03 8.45 14.89
CA LEU A 38 -14.97 8.95 15.74
C LEU A 38 -15.22 10.41 16.19
N ALA A 39 -15.79 11.24 15.31
CA ALA A 39 -16.16 12.62 15.63
C ALA A 39 -17.36 12.71 16.61
N ARG A 40 -18.24 11.70 16.65
CA ARG A 40 -19.44 11.69 17.47
C ARG A 40 -19.21 11.07 18.83
N GLU A 41 -18.53 9.95 18.89
CA GLU A 41 -18.46 9.08 20.08
C GLU A 41 -17.04 8.96 20.66
N GLY A 42 -16.03 9.47 19.91
CA GLY A 42 -14.64 9.24 20.26
C GLY A 42 -14.27 7.76 20.21
N PHE A 43 -13.09 7.43 20.73
CA PHE A 43 -12.58 6.04 20.77
C PHE A 43 -13.13 5.21 21.95
N ALA A 44 -14.05 5.74 22.74
CA ALA A 44 -14.41 5.19 24.04
C ALA A 44 -15.21 3.88 23.99
N THR A 45 -15.89 3.59 22.89
CA THR A 45 -16.90 2.53 22.86
C THR A 45 -16.38 1.14 22.55
N GLY A 46 -15.16 0.94 22.10
CA GLY A 46 -14.66 -0.40 21.71
C GLY A 46 -15.46 -1.09 20.58
N ALA A 47 -16.57 -0.49 20.15
CA ALA A 47 -17.40 -1.03 19.07
C ALA A 47 -16.70 -0.86 17.70
N PRO A 48 -16.89 -1.79 16.74
CA PRO A 48 -16.42 -1.61 15.38
C PRO A 48 -17.00 -0.34 14.75
N VAL A 49 -16.16 0.46 14.09
CA VAL A 49 -16.57 1.72 13.45
C VAL A 49 -16.75 1.59 11.95
N LEU A 50 -16.24 0.50 11.35
CA LEU A 50 -16.20 0.28 9.91
C LEU A 50 -17.00 -0.94 9.43
N ALA A 51 -17.72 -1.62 10.35
CA ALA A 51 -18.36 -2.91 10.05
C ALA A 51 -19.38 -2.85 8.89
N ASP A 52 -20.03 -1.71 8.71
CA ASP A 52 -21.05 -1.53 7.68
C ASP A 52 -20.48 -1.04 6.34
N ASP A 53 -19.33 -0.36 6.34
CA ASP A 53 -18.81 0.31 5.16
C ASP A 53 -17.74 -0.54 4.43
N VAL A 54 -16.81 -1.15 5.16
CA VAL A 54 -15.64 -1.82 4.56
C VAL A 54 -15.98 -3.09 3.79
N PRO A 55 -16.92 -3.95 4.24
CA PRO A 55 -17.34 -5.12 3.47
C PRO A 55 -17.77 -4.76 2.05
N ASP A 56 -18.59 -3.74 1.87
CA ASP A 56 -19.09 -3.33 0.57
C ASP A 56 -17.96 -2.80 -0.32
N LEU A 57 -17.05 -1.98 0.24
CA LEU A 57 -15.88 -1.48 -0.49
C LEU A 57 -14.95 -2.61 -0.97
N LEU A 58 -14.74 -3.67 -0.15
CA LEU A 58 -13.90 -4.80 -0.53
C LEU A 58 -14.55 -5.67 -1.61
N LEU A 59 -15.87 -5.73 -1.66
CA LEU A 59 -16.63 -6.53 -2.63
C LEU A 59 -16.94 -5.77 -3.92
N GLU A 60 -16.56 -4.50 -4.03
CA GLU A 60 -16.74 -3.73 -5.24
C GLU A 60 -16.03 -4.36 -6.44
N ARG A 61 -16.71 -4.34 -7.58
CA ARG A 61 -16.17 -4.89 -8.82
C ARG A 61 -14.94 -4.12 -9.29
N GLY A 62 -13.84 -4.83 -9.48
CA GLY A 62 -12.57 -4.21 -9.91
C GLY A 62 -11.73 -3.66 -8.76
N GLN A 63 -12.10 -3.98 -7.53
CA GLN A 63 -11.31 -3.64 -6.34
C GLN A 63 -9.93 -4.33 -6.37
N LEU A 64 -8.89 -3.53 -6.16
CA LEU A 64 -7.51 -4.04 -6.10
C LEU A 64 -7.14 -4.53 -4.69
N ALA A 65 -7.67 -3.89 -3.68
CA ALA A 65 -7.43 -4.27 -2.29
C ALA A 65 -8.06 -5.62 -1.96
N VAL A 66 -7.39 -6.37 -1.10
CA VAL A 66 -7.89 -7.60 -0.46
C VAL A 66 -8.02 -7.43 1.04
N GLY A 67 -7.52 -6.33 1.58
CA GLY A 67 -7.64 -5.93 2.97
C GLY A 67 -7.88 -4.43 3.04
N LEU A 68 -8.76 -4.01 3.94
CA LEU A 68 -9.07 -2.61 4.23
C LEU A 68 -9.38 -2.46 5.71
N GLY A 69 -9.00 -1.31 6.28
CA GLY A 69 -9.37 -1.07 7.67
C GLY A 69 -8.73 0.15 8.32
N LEU A 70 -8.90 0.19 9.64
CA LEU A 70 -8.41 1.21 10.56
C LEU A 70 -7.49 0.56 11.58
N VAL A 71 -6.34 1.17 11.82
CA VAL A 71 -5.42 0.81 12.88
C VAL A 71 -5.26 2.00 13.81
N VAL A 72 -5.72 1.83 15.04
CA VAL A 72 -5.81 2.91 16.04
C VAL A 72 -4.48 3.05 16.75
N ALA A 73 -4.02 4.28 16.93
CA ALA A 73 -2.83 4.58 17.72
C ALA A 73 -3.07 4.28 19.20
N PRO A 74 -2.14 3.60 19.89
CA PRO A 74 -2.25 3.38 21.33
C PRO A 74 -2.17 4.72 22.07
N ARG A 75 -3.05 4.89 23.07
CA ARG A 75 -3.07 6.06 23.96
C ARG A 75 -3.08 5.59 25.40
N PRO A 76 -1.91 5.24 25.97
CA PRO A 76 -1.81 4.73 27.32
C PRO A 76 -2.39 5.68 28.37
N GLU A 77 -2.25 6.98 28.17
CA GLU A 77 -2.78 8.03 29.04
C GLU A 77 -4.30 8.05 29.10
N ARG A 78 -4.96 7.59 28.04
CA ARG A 78 -6.43 7.43 27.97
C ARG A 78 -6.87 5.98 28.19
N ARG A 79 -5.95 5.07 28.55
CA ARG A 79 -6.17 3.61 28.68
C ARG A 79 -6.77 2.97 27.41
N LEU A 80 -6.45 3.53 26.23
CA LEU A 80 -6.85 2.96 24.95
C LEU A 80 -5.78 1.94 24.53
N PRO A 81 -6.14 0.66 24.43
CA PRO A 81 -5.23 -0.39 24.00
C PRO A 81 -4.91 -0.29 22.49
N LEU A 82 -3.93 -1.06 22.06
CA LEU A 82 -3.74 -1.36 20.64
C LEU A 82 -5.05 -1.89 20.07
N ARG A 83 -5.45 -1.36 18.94
CA ARG A 83 -6.67 -1.79 18.25
C ARG A 83 -6.46 -1.77 16.74
N LEU A 84 -6.87 -2.86 16.13
CA LEU A 84 -6.86 -3.04 14.70
C LEU A 84 -8.25 -3.51 14.27
N GLU A 85 -8.87 -2.78 13.37
CA GLU A 85 -10.16 -3.07 12.78
C GLU A 85 -9.94 -3.26 11.27
N TRP A 86 -9.74 -4.51 10.87
CA TRP A 86 -9.29 -4.85 9.52
C TRP A 86 -10.09 -6.00 8.95
N TRP A 87 -10.66 -5.78 7.80
CA TRP A 87 -11.33 -6.81 7.02
C TRP A 87 -10.43 -7.26 5.89
N GLN A 88 -10.49 -8.53 5.60
CA GLN A 88 -9.74 -9.12 4.50
C GLN A 88 -10.54 -10.19 3.78
N LEU A 89 -10.29 -10.32 2.48
CA LEU A 89 -10.73 -11.41 1.67
C LEU A 89 -9.80 -12.62 1.87
N ASP A 90 -10.36 -13.83 1.98
CA ASP A 90 -9.57 -15.06 2.00
C ASP A 90 -8.78 -15.26 0.69
N GLN A 91 -7.94 -16.30 0.63
CA GLN A 91 -7.10 -16.54 -0.55
C GLN A 91 -7.89 -16.82 -1.83
N GLY A 92 -9.14 -17.25 -1.72
CA GLY A 92 -10.05 -17.44 -2.84
C GLY A 92 -10.83 -16.18 -3.21
N ASP A 93 -10.60 -15.09 -2.49
CA ASP A 93 -11.28 -13.79 -2.64
C ASP A 93 -12.82 -13.85 -2.57
N SER A 94 -13.33 -14.85 -1.86
CA SER A 94 -14.76 -15.16 -1.80
C SER A 94 -15.37 -14.98 -0.41
N ARG A 95 -14.55 -14.91 0.63
CA ARG A 95 -15.01 -14.79 2.02
C ARG A 95 -14.33 -13.63 2.72
N LEU A 96 -15.13 -12.77 3.33
CA LEU A 96 -14.66 -11.72 4.22
C LEU A 96 -14.37 -12.30 5.61
N ARG A 97 -13.28 -11.83 6.20
CA ARG A 97 -12.89 -12.13 7.58
C ARG A 97 -12.33 -10.87 8.23
N THR A 98 -12.52 -10.73 9.51
CA THR A 98 -11.77 -9.79 10.34
C THR A 98 -10.40 -10.36 10.66
N LEU A 99 -9.38 -9.51 10.68
CA LEU A 99 -8.05 -9.86 11.13
C LEU A 99 -7.99 -9.67 12.64
N GLU A 100 -7.62 -10.72 13.36
CA GLU A 100 -7.53 -10.72 14.83
C GLU A 100 -6.08 -11.07 15.27
N PRO A 101 -5.12 -10.13 15.12
CA PRO A 101 -3.76 -10.37 15.56
C PRO A 101 -3.67 -10.38 17.08
N ASP A 102 -2.65 -11.04 17.60
CA ASP A 102 -2.39 -10.96 19.04
C ASP A 102 -1.73 -9.62 19.40
N LEU A 103 -2.56 -8.73 19.97
CA LEU A 103 -2.14 -7.37 20.37
C LEU A 103 -1.72 -7.29 21.84
N ARG A 104 -1.53 -8.42 22.55
CA ARG A 104 -1.10 -8.44 23.95
C ARG A 104 0.41 -8.36 24.06
N PRO A 105 0.99 -7.31 24.65
CA PRO A 105 2.45 -7.11 24.71
C PRO A 105 3.21 -8.22 25.44
N THR A 106 2.53 -9.01 26.28
CA THR A 106 3.13 -10.13 27.04
C THR A 106 3.05 -11.46 26.31
N SER A 107 2.42 -11.51 25.15
CA SER A 107 2.27 -12.73 24.35
C SER A 107 3.49 -12.98 23.47
N MET A 108 3.83 -14.24 23.25
CA MET A 108 4.87 -14.63 22.29
C MET A 108 4.46 -14.31 20.81
N GLY A 109 3.17 -14.23 20.53
CA GLY A 109 2.62 -13.86 19.23
C GLY A 109 2.31 -12.38 19.08
N TYR A 110 2.82 -11.53 19.99
CA TYR A 110 2.55 -10.10 19.98
C TYR A 110 2.89 -9.44 18.66
N TYR A 111 1.90 -8.78 18.08
CA TYR A 111 2.06 -7.99 16.87
C TYR A 111 2.15 -6.50 17.21
N ASP A 112 3.38 -5.99 17.25
CA ASP A 112 3.62 -4.56 17.38
C ASP A 112 3.58 -3.87 16.02
N TYR A 113 2.42 -3.40 15.64
CA TYR A 113 2.27 -2.64 14.40
C TYR A 113 2.81 -1.22 14.50
N THR A 114 3.06 -0.70 15.70
CA THR A 114 3.46 0.70 15.86
C THR A 114 4.86 1.00 15.32
N SER A 115 5.68 -0.04 15.20
CA SER A 115 7.02 0.02 14.60
C SER A 115 7.04 -0.20 13.09
N SER A 116 5.92 -0.61 12.50
CA SER A 116 5.81 -0.87 11.07
C SER A 116 5.84 0.42 10.27
N ALA A 117 6.56 0.44 9.14
CA ALA A 117 6.70 1.64 8.30
C ALA A 117 5.35 2.19 7.80
N TRP A 118 4.39 1.31 7.50
CA TRP A 118 3.04 1.68 7.07
C TRP A 118 2.23 2.40 8.17
N PHE A 119 2.63 2.30 9.45
CA PHE A 119 2.03 3.04 10.57
C PHE A 119 2.89 4.24 10.98
N GLU A 120 4.20 4.00 11.17
CA GLU A 120 5.13 5.01 11.71
C GLU A 120 5.37 6.17 10.74
N VAL A 121 5.50 5.91 9.44
CA VAL A 121 5.74 6.99 8.47
C VAL A 121 4.56 7.96 8.39
N PRO A 122 3.29 7.52 8.22
CA PRO A 122 2.15 8.43 8.29
C PRO A 122 2.02 9.16 9.62
N ARG A 123 2.28 8.48 10.74
CA ARG A 123 2.26 9.10 12.08
C ARG A 123 3.25 10.27 12.20
N ARG A 124 4.47 10.07 11.70
CA ARG A 124 5.55 11.05 11.81
C ARG A 124 5.44 12.18 10.80
N THR A 125 4.92 11.90 9.61
CA THR A 125 4.94 12.84 8.48
C THR A 125 3.62 13.56 8.23
N GLY A 126 2.51 13.03 8.77
CA GLY A 126 1.16 13.48 8.42
C GLY A 126 0.78 13.21 6.97
N ARG A 127 1.50 12.32 6.27
CA ARG A 127 1.32 12.05 4.84
C ARG A 127 1.00 10.59 4.60
N ARG A 128 0.27 10.34 3.51
CA ARG A 128 0.05 8.98 3.01
C ARG A 128 1.38 8.30 2.65
N HIS A 129 1.41 7.00 2.74
CA HIS A 129 2.61 6.20 2.49
C HIS A 129 2.28 4.87 1.83
N VAL A 130 3.24 4.34 1.06
CA VAL A 130 3.16 3.03 0.43
C VAL A 130 4.36 2.21 0.86
N VAL A 131 4.11 1.02 1.38
CA VAL A 131 5.15 0.08 1.83
C VAL A 131 5.10 -1.19 1.00
N GLY A 132 6.23 -1.77 0.77
CA GLY A 132 6.35 -3.08 0.11
C GLY A 132 7.19 -3.02 -1.15
N PRO A 133 7.32 -4.17 -1.83
CA PRO A 133 6.60 -5.43 -1.57
C PRO A 133 7.17 -6.22 -0.38
N TYR A 134 6.32 -6.84 0.41
CA TYR A 134 6.70 -7.67 1.56
C TYR A 134 5.71 -8.82 1.79
N VAL A 135 6.12 -9.84 2.55
CA VAL A 135 5.23 -10.92 2.99
C VAL A 135 4.59 -10.51 4.32
N ASP A 136 3.27 -10.38 4.34
CA ASP A 136 2.51 -10.07 5.55
C ASP A 136 2.37 -11.33 6.43
N VAL A 137 3.40 -11.63 7.18
CA VAL A 137 3.49 -12.85 8.01
C VAL A 137 2.54 -12.87 9.22
N HIS A 138 2.10 -11.70 9.66
CA HIS A 138 1.20 -11.55 10.81
C HIS A 138 -0.28 -11.45 10.44
N GLY A 139 -0.59 -11.25 9.17
CA GLY A 139 -1.94 -11.08 8.68
C GLY A 139 -2.34 -12.13 7.67
N THR A 140 -2.15 -11.83 6.41
CA THR A 140 -2.69 -12.63 5.29
C THR A 140 -1.76 -13.74 4.81
N GLY A 141 -0.46 -13.70 5.14
CA GLY A 141 0.58 -14.53 4.54
C GLY A 141 0.81 -14.26 3.05
N ARG A 142 0.28 -13.15 2.53
CA ARG A 142 0.38 -12.76 1.12
C ARG A 142 1.56 -11.84 0.87
N TYR A 143 1.97 -11.78 -0.39
CA TYR A 143 2.95 -10.81 -0.87
C TYR A 143 2.23 -9.53 -1.28
N LEU A 144 2.42 -8.46 -0.51
CA LEU A 144 1.56 -7.28 -0.51
C LEU A 144 2.34 -5.99 -0.73
N LEU A 145 1.57 -5.00 -1.19
CA LEU A 145 1.79 -3.58 -1.00
C LEU A 145 0.75 -3.10 0.01
N THR A 146 1.16 -2.33 1.01
CA THR A 146 0.24 -1.69 1.96
C THR A 146 0.28 -0.18 1.77
N LEU A 147 -0.88 0.38 1.49
CA LEU A 147 -1.08 1.82 1.29
C LEU A 147 -1.85 2.38 2.48
N THR A 148 -1.32 3.41 3.12
CA THR A 148 -1.93 3.98 4.32
C THR A 148 -2.02 5.50 4.27
N GLU A 149 -3.06 6.04 4.93
CA GLU A 149 -3.23 7.46 5.21
C GLU A 149 -3.40 7.71 6.70
N PRO A 150 -2.88 8.82 7.25
CA PRO A 150 -3.12 9.18 8.63
C PRO A 150 -4.58 9.57 8.85
N VAL A 151 -5.09 9.26 10.03
CA VAL A 151 -6.37 9.73 10.54
C VAL A 151 -6.10 10.69 11.68
N GLU A 152 -6.65 11.89 11.57
CA GLU A 152 -6.55 12.94 12.58
C GLU A 152 -7.95 13.39 13.01
N VAL A 153 -8.13 13.62 14.30
CA VAL A 153 -9.34 14.21 14.90
C VAL A 153 -8.89 15.37 15.78
N ASP A 154 -9.44 16.55 15.53
CA ASP A 154 -9.09 17.79 16.23
C ASP A 154 -7.59 18.11 16.21
N GLY A 155 -6.91 17.76 15.10
CA GLY A 155 -5.47 17.95 14.92
C GLY A 155 -4.58 16.93 15.65
N GLU A 156 -5.17 15.94 16.30
CA GLU A 156 -4.44 14.84 16.93
C GLU A 156 -4.43 13.59 16.02
N PHE A 157 -3.26 12.99 15.83
CA PHE A 157 -3.14 11.71 15.15
C PHE A 157 -3.83 10.61 15.96
N VAL A 158 -4.77 9.93 15.36
CA VAL A 158 -5.57 8.87 16.02
C VAL A 158 -5.29 7.48 15.46
N GLY A 159 -4.62 7.38 14.34
CA GLY A 159 -4.27 6.12 13.72
C GLY A 159 -4.05 6.25 12.22
N VAL A 160 -4.12 5.14 11.53
CA VAL A 160 -4.08 5.08 10.07
C VAL A 160 -5.23 4.25 9.53
N VAL A 161 -5.73 4.63 8.37
CA VAL A 161 -6.53 3.75 7.51
C VAL A 161 -5.66 3.23 6.39
N GLY A 162 -6.00 2.07 5.85
CA GLY A 162 -5.17 1.54 4.78
C GLY A 162 -5.80 0.41 3.99
N ALA A 163 -5.05 0.00 2.97
CA ALA A 163 -5.40 -1.06 2.04
C ALA A 163 -4.22 -1.99 1.80
N ASP A 164 -4.48 -3.29 1.81
CA ASP A 164 -3.55 -4.32 1.36
C ASP A 164 -3.86 -4.73 -0.07
N VAL A 165 -2.88 -4.57 -0.95
CA VAL A 165 -2.98 -4.89 -2.37
C VAL A 165 -1.99 -5.99 -2.71
N PRO A 166 -2.43 -7.19 -3.14
CA PRO A 166 -1.51 -8.21 -3.63
C PRO A 166 -0.67 -7.68 -4.80
N VAL A 167 0.64 -7.87 -4.71
CA VAL A 167 1.58 -7.42 -5.75
C VAL A 167 1.14 -7.91 -7.13
N ARG A 168 0.69 -9.17 -7.21
CA ARG A 168 0.18 -9.74 -8.47
C ARG A 168 -1.06 -9.03 -9.01
N ARG A 169 -1.96 -8.53 -8.15
CA ARG A 169 -3.13 -7.76 -8.62
C ARG A 169 -2.72 -6.40 -9.15
N PHE A 170 -1.83 -5.74 -8.42
CA PHE A 170 -1.24 -4.47 -8.85
C PHE A 170 -0.56 -4.61 -10.22
N GLU A 171 0.33 -5.60 -10.36
CA GLU A 171 1.03 -5.90 -11.60
C GLU A 171 0.06 -6.20 -12.75
N THR A 172 -0.87 -7.12 -12.55
CA THR A 172 -1.84 -7.51 -13.59
C THR A 172 -2.66 -6.31 -14.06
N HIS A 173 -3.14 -5.49 -13.12
CA HIS A 173 -3.94 -4.31 -13.44
C HIS A 173 -3.14 -3.28 -14.23
N LEU A 174 -1.92 -2.98 -13.78
CA LEU A 174 -1.03 -2.03 -14.43
C LEU A 174 -0.67 -2.49 -15.84
N LEU A 175 -0.20 -3.72 -16.01
CA LEU A 175 0.23 -4.24 -17.30
C LEU A 175 -0.93 -4.40 -18.28
N HIS A 176 -2.13 -4.72 -17.78
CA HIS A 176 -3.33 -4.75 -18.63
C HIS A 176 -3.66 -3.36 -19.19
N GLY A 177 -3.55 -2.32 -18.37
CA GLY A 177 -3.77 -0.93 -18.79
C GLY A 177 -2.67 -0.37 -19.70
N LEU A 178 -1.42 -0.76 -19.46
CA LEU A 178 -0.28 -0.32 -20.24
C LEU A 178 -0.19 -1.00 -21.61
N GLY A 179 -0.71 -2.22 -21.73
CA GLY A 179 -0.40 -3.09 -22.87
C GLY A 179 1.06 -3.55 -22.86
N ARG A 180 1.61 -3.83 -24.04
CA ARG A 180 3.02 -4.23 -24.17
C ARG A 180 3.92 -2.99 -24.20
N PRO A 181 4.73 -2.73 -23.17
CA PRO A 181 5.67 -1.63 -23.20
C PRO A 181 6.75 -1.86 -24.26
N PRO A 182 7.20 -0.81 -24.96
CA PRO A 182 8.21 -0.92 -26.02
C PRO A 182 9.60 -1.24 -25.46
N ALA A 183 9.87 -0.90 -24.21
CA ALA A 183 11.11 -1.20 -23.51
C ALA A 183 10.84 -1.83 -22.14
N PRO A 184 11.72 -2.72 -21.67
CA PRO A 184 11.65 -3.24 -20.30
C PRO A 184 11.79 -2.12 -19.28
N PHE A 185 11.07 -2.25 -18.16
CA PHE A 185 11.18 -1.32 -17.05
C PHE A 185 11.19 -2.03 -15.69
N LEU A 186 11.73 -1.34 -14.70
CA LEU A 186 11.73 -1.72 -13.30
C LEU A 186 11.07 -0.62 -12.48
N LEU A 187 10.14 -0.98 -11.62
CA LEU A 187 9.61 -0.12 -10.57
C LEU A 187 10.29 -0.52 -9.26
N LEU A 188 10.95 0.43 -8.62
CA LEU A 188 11.72 0.23 -7.39
C LEU A 188 11.12 1.03 -6.24
N ASN A 189 11.15 0.47 -5.04
CA ASN A 189 10.85 1.22 -3.83
C ASN A 189 12.09 2.00 -3.33
N ASP A 190 11.95 2.68 -2.19
CA ASP A 190 13.00 3.48 -1.55
C ASP A 190 14.19 2.66 -1.00
N GLU A 191 14.02 1.33 -0.87
CA GLU A 191 15.08 0.40 -0.49
C GLU A 191 15.80 -0.23 -1.70
N ASP A 192 15.57 0.22 -2.93
CA ASP A 192 16.04 -0.43 -4.17
C ASP A 192 15.46 -1.83 -4.41
N ARG A 193 14.34 -2.14 -3.80
CA ARG A 193 13.64 -3.42 -4.00
C ARG A 193 12.70 -3.33 -5.20
N VAL A 194 12.73 -4.33 -6.05
CA VAL A 194 11.88 -4.43 -7.23
C VAL A 194 10.42 -4.63 -6.81
N VAL A 195 9.57 -3.64 -7.07
CA VAL A 195 8.12 -3.68 -6.89
C VAL A 195 7.44 -4.36 -8.06
N LEU A 196 7.91 -4.05 -9.27
CA LEU A 196 7.44 -4.63 -10.52
C LEU A 196 8.58 -4.65 -11.54
N SER A 197 8.60 -5.69 -12.37
CA SER A 197 9.58 -5.83 -13.45
C SER A 197 8.93 -6.36 -14.71
N THR A 198 9.27 -5.77 -15.85
CA THR A 198 9.05 -6.35 -17.19
C THR A 198 10.34 -6.87 -17.81
N ASP A 199 11.47 -6.75 -17.11
CA ASP A 199 12.74 -7.37 -17.50
C ASP A 199 12.78 -8.82 -16.97
N PRO A 200 12.85 -9.85 -17.83
CA PRO A 200 12.85 -11.25 -17.39
C PRO A 200 14.09 -11.64 -16.56
N ARG A 201 15.10 -10.79 -16.51
CA ARG A 201 16.31 -11.01 -15.72
C ARG A 201 16.18 -10.50 -14.27
N ARG A 202 15.08 -9.83 -13.94
CA ARG A 202 14.83 -9.22 -12.62
C ARG A 202 13.54 -9.72 -12.02
N LEU A 203 13.62 -10.15 -10.78
CA LEU A 203 12.47 -10.69 -10.07
C LEU A 203 11.84 -9.66 -9.14
N VAL A 204 10.52 -9.67 -9.06
CA VAL A 204 9.80 -8.90 -8.05
C VAL A 204 10.26 -9.33 -6.65
N GLY A 205 10.58 -8.36 -5.81
CA GLY A 205 11.15 -8.56 -4.48
C GLY A 205 12.67 -8.63 -4.43
N GLU A 206 13.35 -8.72 -5.57
CA GLU A 206 14.80 -8.65 -5.64
C GLU A 206 15.29 -7.30 -5.10
N LEU A 207 16.33 -7.33 -4.26
CA LEU A 207 17.05 -6.14 -3.84
C LEU A 207 18.19 -5.88 -4.85
N LEU A 208 18.18 -4.72 -5.48
CA LEU A 208 19.25 -4.39 -6.43
C LEU A 208 20.57 -4.15 -5.69
N PRO A 209 21.72 -4.55 -6.29
CA PRO A 209 23.02 -4.30 -5.69
C PRO A 209 23.25 -2.81 -5.47
N PRO A 210 23.94 -2.43 -4.37
CA PRO A 210 24.36 -1.04 -4.15
C PRO A 210 25.16 -0.52 -5.34
N GLY A 211 24.84 0.69 -5.79
CA GLY A 211 25.51 1.30 -6.94
C GLY A 211 24.95 0.87 -8.31
N THR A 212 23.83 0.18 -8.36
CA THR A 212 23.10 -0.01 -9.62
C THR A 212 22.81 1.37 -10.21
N PRO A 213 23.21 1.65 -11.46
CA PRO A 213 23.07 2.97 -12.05
C PRO A 213 21.60 3.41 -12.03
N ALA A 214 21.32 4.48 -11.32
CA ALA A 214 20.02 5.13 -11.30
C ALA A 214 19.91 6.22 -12.39
N SER A 215 20.86 6.27 -13.32
CA SER A 215 20.81 7.24 -14.42
C SER A 215 19.56 7.00 -15.25
N GLY A 216 18.73 8.05 -15.39
CA GLY A 216 17.45 7.96 -16.08
C GLY A 216 16.29 7.47 -15.20
N ALA A 217 16.49 7.32 -13.88
CA ALA A 217 15.38 7.04 -12.97
C ALA A 217 14.42 8.23 -12.89
N VAL A 218 13.13 7.94 -12.99
CA VAL A 218 12.05 8.93 -12.86
C VAL A 218 11.25 8.62 -11.59
N GLU A 219 11.07 9.64 -10.74
CA GLU A 219 10.22 9.49 -9.57
C GLU A 219 8.76 9.28 -9.96
N VAL A 220 8.07 8.37 -9.27
CA VAL A 220 6.64 8.14 -9.46
C VAL A 220 5.86 9.06 -8.52
N PRO A 221 5.08 10.01 -9.04
CA PRO A 221 4.38 10.98 -8.21
C PRO A 221 3.50 10.32 -7.13
N GLY A 222 3.53 10.89 -5.92
CA GLY A 222 2.70 10.43 -4.81
C GLY A 222 3.15 9.12 -4.15
N THR A 223 4.31 8.60 -4.52
CA THR A 223 4.91 7.38 -3.95
C THR A 223 6.38 7.59 -3.60
N PRO A 224 7.00 6.74 -2.77
CA PRO A 224 8.45 6.72 -2.58
C PRO A 224 9.18 5.94 -3.68
N TRP A 225 8.53 5.68 -4.80
CA TRP A 225 9.02 4.78 -5.84
C TRP A 225 9.70 5.53 -6.98
N ARG A 226 10.60 4.82 -7.63
CA ARG A 226 11.25 5.28 -8.85
C ARG A 226 11.14 4.25 -9.96
N LEU A 227 11.05 4.73 -11.18
CA LEU A 227 10.96 3.96 -12.41
C LEU A 227 12.27 4.02 -13.16
N LEU A 228 12.80 2.87 -13.53
CA LEU A 228 13.90 2.71 -14.46
C LEU A 228 13.36 2.11 -15.77
N VAL A 229 13.49 2.83 -16.87
CA VAL A 229 13.20 2.30 -18.21
C VAL A 229 14.52 1.96 -18.88
N ALA A 230 14.67 0.73 -19.37
CA ALA A 230 15.85 0.35 -20.11
C ALA A 230 15.95 1.24 -21.36
N GLU A 231 17.13 1.80 -21.61
CA GLU A 231 17.39 2.40 -22.91
C GLU A 231 17.17 1.31 -23.95
N GLY A 232 16.28 1.57 -24.90
CA GLY A 232 15.96 0.60 -25.95
C GLY A 232 17.27 0.12 -26.54
N ALA A 233 17.52 -1.17 -26.47
CA ALA A 233 18.56 -1.77 -27.27
C ALA A 233 18.17 -1.43 -28.69
N ASP A 234 18.86 -0.48 -29.26
CA ASP A 234 18.84 -0.21 -30.68
C ASP A 234 18.94 -1.59 -31.38
N ALA A 235 17.98 -1.89 -32.22
CA ALA A 235 17.90 -3.14 -32.92
C ALA A 235 19.24 -3.34 -33.64
N ALA A 236 20.17 -3.99 -32.96
CA ALA A 236 21.36 -4.52 -33.59
C ALA A 236 20.86 -5.61 -34.53
N ARG A 237 20.89 -5.25 -35.79
CA ARG A 237 20.69 -6.08 -37.01
C ARG A 237 21.47 -7.40 -36.93
#